data_3ffad2c591856b9aa2974b5f4189735a
#
_entry.id   3ffad2c591856b9aa2974b5f4189735a
#
_cell.length_a   1.000
_cell.length_b   1.000
_cell.length_c   1.000
_cell.angle_alpha   90.00
_cell.angle_beta   90.00
_cell.angle_gamma   90.00
#
_symmetry.space_group_name_H-M   'P 1'
#
loop_
_entity.id
_entity.type
_entity.pdbx_description
1 polymer ?
#
loop_
_entity_poly.entity_id
_entity_poly.type
_entity_poly.pdbx_seq_one_letter_code
_entity_poly.pdbx_strand_id
1 'polypeptide(L)'
;VKNRSKVHFTKQSRQAIAQFKQDLRRSKSKRQRISSLYGLALSYSKGGDDLNALTFSRKALALDKENLLLQTLLVEVHLNAGNNLEAEALSKSLLEVNPANYPLTVLYSKTLTNNQKFDKAEEVIRKLSLTRSTDPQVWYWLAEIQGLAKNIIGLHQSRAEYFFLTGSYDLSIKHLRWALELSGNNFQLSESIYNRVERANRAKEYLKE
;
A
#
# COMPACT_ATOMS: atom_id res chain seq x y z
N VAL A 1 -4.12 24.55 4.53
CA VAL A 1 -3.92 23.25 5.24
C VAL A 1 -2.76 22.48 4.64
N LYS A 2 -2.70 22.28 3.29
CA LYS A 2 -1.59 21.54 2.62
C LYS A 2 -0.18 22.09 2.87
N ASN A 3 -0.03 23.41 3.00
CA ASN A 3 1.29 24.03 3.21
C ASN A 3 1.81 23.90 4.66
N ARG A 4 0.93 23.84 5.66
CA ARG A 4 1.34 23.64 7.06
C ARG A 4 1.84 22.22 7.33
N SER A 5 1.17 21.20 6.80
CA SER A 5 1.63 19.80 6.91
C SER A 5 2.98 19.60 6.20
N LYS A 6 3.17 20.19 5.01
CA LYS A 6 4.44 20.08 4.28
C LYS A 6 5.62 20.70 5.04
N VAL A 7 5.40 21.84 5.74
CA VAL A 7 6.42 22.49 6.59
C VAL A 7 6.73 21.67 7.85
N HIS A 8 5.73 21.05 8.44
CA HIS A 8 5.92 20.21 9.64
C HIS A 8 6.70 18.92 9.28
N PHE A 9 6.35 18.25 8.19
CA PHE A 9 7.07 17.07 7.70
C PHE A 9 8.53 17.38 7.34
N THR A 10 8.81 18.51 6.68
CA THR A 10 10.19 18.93 6.36
C THR A 10 11.03 19.24 7.58
N LYS A 11 10.45 19.81 8.66
CA LYS A 11 11.19 20.07 9.90
C LYS A 11 11.56 18.77 10.61
N GLN A 12 10.65 17.81 10.72
CA GLN A 12 10.92 16.49 11.31
C GLN A 12 11.95 15.70 10.48
N SER A 13 11.85 15.75 9.15
CA SER A 13 12.82 15.10 8.28
C SER A 13 14.23 15.69 8.44
N ARG A 14 14.39 17.01 8.56
CA ARG A 14 15.68 17.66 8.80
C ARG A 14 16.30 17.24 10.14
N GLN A 15 15.52 17.16 11.20
CA GLN A 15 16.01 16.70 12.50
C GLN A 15 16.45 15.23 12.44
N ALA A 16 15.65 14.36 11.81
CA ALA A 16 15.99 12.96 11.63
C ALA A 16 17.27 12.78 10.77
N ILE A 17 17.43 13.56 9.70
CA ILE A 17 18.64 13.55 8.86
C ILE A 17 19.87 13.93 9.68
N ALA A 18 19.80 14.99 10.50
CA ALA A 18 20.91 15.41 11.34
C ALA A 18 21.30 14.31 12.35
N GLN A 19 20.30 13.70 13.00
CA GLN A 19 20.51 12.59 13.93
C GLN A 19 21.16 11.39 13.25
N PHE A 20 20.58 10.89 12.14
CA PHE A 20 21.16 9.73 11.44
C PHE A 20 22.53 9.98 10.84
N LYS A 21 22.86 11.23 10.44
CA LYS A 21 24.22 11.60 10.04
C LYS A 21 25.21 11.49 11.21
N GLN A 22 24.80 11.92 12.40
CA GLN A 22 25.61 11.79 13.61
C GLN A 22 25.79 10.32 13.99
N ASP A 23 24.71 9.52 13.95
CA ASP A 23 24.76 8.09 14.25
C ASP A 23 25.65 7.35 13.25
N LEU A 24 25.59 7.72 11.96
CA LEU A 24 26.46 7.14 10.93
C LEU A 24 27.95 7.40 11.21
N ARG A 25 28.30 8.62 11.65
CA ARG A 25 29.69 8.98 12.02
C ARG A 25 30.17 8.19 13.23
N ARG A 26 29.28 7.87 14.19
CA ARG A 26 29.59 7.14 15.42
C ARG A 26 29.48 5.62 15.26
N SER A 27 29.01 5.15 14.13
CA SER A 27 28.75 3.73 13.92
C SER A 27 30.04 2.91 13.93
N LYS A 28 30.07 1.90 14.81
CA LYS A 28 31.22 0.98 15.00
C LYS A 28 30.99 -0.39 14.32
N SER A 29 29.77 -0.71 13.93
CA SER A 29 29.42 -2.00 13.32
C SER A 29 28.72 -1.84 11.98
N LYS A 30 28.79 -2.89 11.13
CA LYS A 30 28.04 -2.97 9.86
C LYS A 30 26.53 -2.74 10.10
N ARG A 31 25.96 -3.37 11.13
CA ARG A 31 24.53 -3.23 11.48
C ARG A 31 24.15 -1.79 11.82
N GLN A 32 24.95 -1.09 12.61
CA GLN A 32 24.72 0.32 12.95
C GLN A 32 24.80 1.21 11.70
N ARG A 33 25.78 0.96 10.81
CA ARG A 33 25.89 1.69 9.54
C ARG A 33 24.68 1.49 8.65
N ILE A 34 24.21 0.24 8.49
CA ILE A 34 23.00 -0.07 7.72
C ILE A 34 21.79 0.68 8.31
N SER A 35 21.58 0.61 9.63
CA SER A 35 20.47 1.30 10.30
C SER A 35 20.49 2.80 10.05
N SER A 36 21.64 3.45 10.18
CA SER A 36 21.77 4.89 9.93
C SER A 36 21.55 5.26 8.47
N LEU A 37 22.09 4.47 7.52
CA LEU A 37 21.88 4.68 6.09
C LEU A 37 20.41 4.47 5.68
N TYR A 38 19.75 3.46 6.24
CA TYR A 38 18.32 3.22 6.08
C TYR A 38 17.48 4.42 6.56
N GLY A 39 17.77 4.91 7.78
CA GLY A 39 17.12 6.08 8.35
C GLY A 39 17.34 7.35 7.52
N LEU A 40 18.56 7.55 6.99
CA LEU A 40 18.85 8.65 6.06
C LEU A 40 18.04 8.56 4.78
N ALA A 41 18.00 7.38 4.13
CA ALA A 41 17.25 7.18 2.91
C ALA A 41 15.76 7.50 3.09
N LEU A 42 15.14 6.98 4.15
CA LEU A 42 13.73 7.28 4.48
C LEU A 42 13.50 8.76 4.79
N SER A 43 14.39 9.39 5.55
CA SER A 43 14.23 10.78 5.96
C SER A 43 14.38 11.73 4.76
N TYR A 44 15.31 11.45 3.85
CA TYR A 44 15.44 12.20 2.61
C TYR A 44 14.26 11.99 1.68
N SER A 45 13.79 10.75 1.51
CA SER A 45 12.60 10.44 0.70
C SER A 45 11.35 11.15 1.21
N LYS A 46 11.11 11.13 2.53
CA LYS A 46 10.00 11.88 3.16
C LYS A 46 10.17 13.40 3.05
N GLY A 47 11.40 13.87 2.99
CA GLY A 47 11.74 15.28 2.79
C GLY A 47 11.66 15.76 1.34
N GLY A 48 11.47 14.86 0.39
CA GLY A 48 11.41 15.15 -1.05
C GLY A 48 12.80 15.35 -1.69
N ASP A 49 13.88 14.91 -1.03
CA ASP A 49 15.24 14.91 -1.58
C ASP A 49 15.55 13.53 -2.16
N ASP A 50 15.01 13.27 -3.35
CA ASP A 50 15.05 11.98 -4.01
C ASP A 50 16.48 11.53 -4.35
N LEU A 51 17.35 12.48 -4.71
CA LEU A 51 18.75 12.20 -5.06
C LEU A 51 19.51 11.61 -3.85
N ASN A 52 19.39 12.25 -2.70
CA ASN A 52 20.01 11.77 -1.48
C ASN A 52 19.32 10.48 -0.99
N ALA A 53 18.00 10.36 -1.11
CA ALA A 53 17.28 9.15 -0.76
C ALA A 53 17.80 7.93 -1.54
N LEU A 54 17.93 8.04 -2.87
CA LEU A 54 18.52 7.00 -3.73
C LEU A 54 19.98 6.71 -3.38
N THR A 55 20.75 7.75 -3.12
CA THR A 55 22.17 7.59 -2.75
C THR A 55 22.33 6.79 -1.47
N PHE A 56 21.58 7.12 -0.42
CA PHE A 56 21.71 6.45 0.88
C PHE A 56 21.05 5.06 0.88
N SER A 57 19.98 4.83 0.14
CA SER A 57 19.39 3.49 -0.01
C SER A 57 20.36 2.53 -0.73
N ARG A 58 21.00 2.98 -1.81
CA ARG A 58 22.03 2.19 -2.51
C ARG A 58 23.26 1.91 -1.64
N LYS A 59 23.71 2.89 -0.84
CA LYS A 59 24.81 2.69 0.13
C LYS A 59 24.43 1.66 1.20
N ALA A 60 23.21 1.67 1.70
CA ALA A 60 22.73 0.66 2.64
C ALA A 60 22.73 -0.72 1.99
N LEU A 61 22.14 -0.84 0.79
CA LEU A 61 22.06 -2.10 0.06
C LEU A 61 23.43 -2.67 -0.31
N ALA A 62 24.41 -1.81 -0.64
CA ALA A 62 25.77 -2.26 -0.94
C ALA A 62 26.46 -2.96 0.25
N LEU A 63 26.06 -2.66 1.48
CA LEU A 63 26.57 -3.34 2.68
C LEU A 63 25.95 -4.73 2.88
N ASP A 64 24.73 -4.95 2.38
CA ASP A 64 24.00 -6.22 2.56
C ASP A 64 23.01 -6.41 1.41
N LYS A 65 23.54 -6.95 0.29
CA LYS A 65 22.82 -7.00 -0.99
C LYS A 65 21.60 -7.92 -0.97
N GLU A 66 21.63 -8.99 -0.17
CA GLU A 66 20.56 -9.98 -0.06
C GLU A 66 19.50 -9.58 0.98
N ASN A 67 19.67 -8.46 1.64
CA ASN A 67 18.75 -8.01 2.66
C ASN A 67 17.44 -7.49 2.05
N LEU A 68 16.39 -8.27 2.17
CA LEU A 68 15.08 -7.96 1.59
C LEU A 68 14.52 -6.61 2.07
N LEU A 69 14.77 -6.21 3.33
CA LEU A 69 14.34 -4.91 3.85
C LEU A 69 15.00 -3.76 3.10
N LEU A 70 16.30 -3.88 2.77
CA LEU A 70 17.03 -2.85 2.03
C LEU A 70 16.66 -2.83 0.55
N GLN A 71 16.37 -4.00 -0.04
CA GLN A 71 15.85 -4.09 -1.39
C GLN A 71 14.45 -3.45 -1.48
N THR A 72 13.58 -3.74 -0.50
CA THR A 72 12.24 -3.12 -0.39
C THR A 72 12.32 -1.61 -0.19
N LEU A 73 13.26 -1.12 0.63
CA LEU A 73 13.53 0.30 0.78
C LEU A 73 13.89 0.95 -0.56
N LEU A 74 14.72 0.31 -1.37
CA LEU A 74 15.10 0.85 -2.67
C LEU A 74 13.91 0.95 -3.62
N VAL A 75 12.99 -0.03 -3.61
CA VAL A 75 11.71 0.06 -4.35
C VAL A 75 10.89 1.26 -3.89
N GLU A 76 10.72 1.43 -2.57
CA GLU A 76 9.95 2.54 -1.99
C GLU A 76 10.55 3.90 -2.38
N VAL A 77 11.88 4.02 -2.32
CA VAL A 77 12.58 5.25 -2.69
C VAL A 77 12.46 5.55 -4.18
N HIS A 78 12.57 4.54 -5.06
CA HIS A 78 12.30 4.73 -6.49
C HIS A 78 10.87 5.18 -6.74
N LEU A 79 9.89 4.55 -6.08
CA LEU A 79 8.47 4.90 -6.22
C LEU A 79 8.20 6.35 -5.80
N ASN A 80 8.74 6.79 -4.66
CA ASN A 80 8.57 8.14 -4.14
C ASN A 80 9.27 9.19 -5.00
N ALA A 81 10.38 8.82 -5.65
CA ALA A 81 11.12 9.66 -6.59
C ALA A 81 10.47 9.72 -7.99
N GLY A 82 9.35 9.03 -8.22
CA GLY A 82 8.70 8.97 -9.53
C GLY A 82 9.39 8.06 -10.55
N ASN A 83 10.42 7.32 -10.15
CA ASN A 83 11.12 6.34 -10.99
C ASN A 83 10.28 5.04 -11.07
N ASN A 84 9.08 5.15 -11.64
CA ASN A 84 8.07 4.11 -11.56
C ASN A 84 8.44 2.83 -12.33
N LEU A 85 9.18 2.94 -13.44
CA LEU A 85 9.60 1.79 -14.24
C LEU A 85 10.65 0.95 -13.49
N GLU A 86 11.63 1.60 -12.84
CA GLU A 86 12.65 0.96 -12.02
C GLU A 86 12.01 0.32 -10.78
N ALA A 87 11.07 1.03 -10.14
CA ALA A 87 10.32 0.51 -9.01
C ALA A 87 9.51 -0.74 -9.39
N GLU A 88 8.86 -0.74 -10.57
CA GLU A 88 8.11 -1.89 -11.07
C GLU A 88 9.04 -3.08 -11.34
N ALA A 89 10.12 -2.87 -12.08
CA ALA A 89 11.05 -3.93 -12.44
C ALA A 89 11.64 -4.59 -11.19
N LEU A 90 12.10 -3.77 -10.23
CA LEU A 90 12.70 -4.26 -8.99
C LEU A 90 11.67 -4.98 -8.11
N SER A 91 10.50 -4.40 -7.89
CA SER A 91 9.46 -5.03 -7.05
C SER A 91 8.94 -6.34 -7.66
N LYS A 92 8.83 -6.41 -8.99
CA LYS A 92 8.46 -7.64 -9.70
C LYS A 92 9.49 -8.75 -9.46
N SER A 93 10.78 -8.48 -9.69
CA SER A 93 11.84 -9.47 -9.50
C SER A 93 11.93 -9.96 -8.04
N LEU A 94 11.72 -9.06 -7.07
CA LEU A 94 11.70 -9.43 -5.66
C LEU A 94 10.51 -10.31 -5.30
N LEU A 95 9.34 -10.09 -5.92
CA LEU A 95 8.16 -10.93 -5.71
C LEU A 95 8.28 -12.32 -6.34
N GLU A 96 9.03 -12.47 -7.43
CA GLU A 96 9.30 -13.78 -8.03
C GLU A 96 10.02 -14.71 -7.03
N VAL A 97 10.90 -14.14 -6.19
CA VAL A 97 11.64 -14.88 -5.16
C VAL A 97 10.89 -14.91 -3.81
N ASN A 98 10.02 -13.93 -3.56
CA ASN A 98 9.29 -13.78 -2.30
C ASN A 98 7.77 -13.60 -2.54
N PRO A 99 7.06 -14.57 -3.15
CA PRO A 99 5.70 -14.38 -3.67
C PRO A 99 4.65 -14.10 -2.59
N ALA A 100 4.89 -14.51 -1.34
CA ALA A 100 3.99 -14.29 -0.22
C ALA A 100 4.31 -13.02 0.60
N ASN A 101 5.25 -12.17 0.13
CA ASN A 101 5.66 -10.99 0.87
C ASN A 101 4.63 -9.87 0.72
N TYR A 102 3.84 -9.66 1.77
CA TYR A 102 2.78 -8.64 1.83
C TYR A 102 3.27 -7.21 1.51
N PRO A 103 4.31 -6.66 2.16
CA PRO A 103 4.80 -5.32 1.85
C PRO A 103 5.23 -5.15 0.39
N LEU A 104 5.91 -6.14 -0.19
CA LEU A 104 6.32 -6.12 -1.59
C LEU A 104 5.12 -6.18 -2.54
N THR A 105 4.12 -7.01 -2.24
CA THR A 105 2.88 -7.08 -3.05
C THR A 105 2.19 -5.72 -3.10
N VAL A 106 2.10 -5.04 -1.96
CA VAL A 106 1.52 -3.70 -1.88
C VAL A 106 2.37 -2.67 -2.66
N LEU A 107 3.69 -2.69 -2.52
CA LEU A 107 4.56 -1.81 -3.28
C LEU A 107 4.44 -2.06 -4.78
N TYR A 108 4.46 -3.32 -5.21
CA TYR A 108 4.29 -3.67 -6.62
C TYR A 108 2.96 -3.18 -7.17
N SER A 109 1.86 -3.35 -6.44
CA SER A 109 0.57 -2.82 -6.89
C SER A 109 0.58 -1.30 -7.02
N LYS A 110 1.24 -0.58 -6.11
CA LYS A 110 1.43 0.87 -6.21
C LYS A 110 2.26 1.28 -7.43
N THR A 111 3.33 0.55 -7.74
CA THR A 111 4.13 0.83 -8.94
C THR A 111 3.32 0.63 -10.22
N LEU A 112 2.52 -0.44 -10.27
CA LEU A 112 1.60 -0.70 -11.39
C LEU A 112 0.56 0.42 -11.53
N THR A 113 -0.01 0.88 -10.41
CA THR A 113 -0.98 1.98 -10.40
C THR A 113 -0.35 3.28 -10.91
N ASN A 114 0.86 3.62 -10.47
CA ASN A 114 1.58 4.81 -10.94
C ASN A 114 1.95 4.72 -12.43
N ASN A 115 2.17 3.50 -12.93
CA ASN A 115 2.39 3.23 -14.36
C ASN A 115 1.08 3.08 -15.15
N GLN A 116 -0.08 3.40 -14.54
CA GLN A 116 -1.42 3.31 -15.14
C GLN A 116 -1.81 1.89 -15.60
N LYS A 117 -1.18 0.87 -15.05
CA LYS A 117 -1.47 -0.55 -15.31
C LYS A 117 -2.53 -1.06 -14.34
N PHE A 118 -3.70 -0.41 -14.33
CA PHE A 118 -4.74 -0.59 -13.31
C PHE A 118 -5.27 -2.02 -13.25
N ASP A 119 -5.50 -2.68 -14.37
CA ASP A 119 -6.00 -4.06 -14.41
C ASP A 119 -5.04 -5.03 -13.73
N LYS A 120 -3.72 -4.87 -13.99
CA LYS A 120 -2.69 -5.68 -13.32
C LYS A 120 -2.59 -5.37 -11.83
N ALA A 121 -2.70 -4.10 -11.46
CA ALA A 121 -2.70 -3.70 -10.06
C ALA A 121 -3.91 -4.30 -9.31
N GLU A 122 -5.09 -4.28 -9.94
CA GLU A 122 -6.31 -4.91 -9.41
C GLU A 122 -6.11 -6.41 -9.22
N GLU A 123 -5.58 -7.12 -10.22
CA GLU A 123 -5.31 -8.56 -10.13
C GLU A 123 -4.40 -8.90 -8.95
N VAL A 124 -3.31 -8.14 -8.76
CA VAL A 124 -2.35 -8.34 -7.68
C VAL A 124 -3.01 -8.19 -6.31
N ILE A 125 -3.77 -7.10 -6.08
CA ILE A 125 -4.42 -6.87 -4.79
C ILE A 125 -5.64 -7.77 -4.59
N ARG A 126 -6.34 -8.17 -5.64
CA ARG A 126 -7.41 -9.17 -5.58
C ARG A 126 -6.89 -10.52 -5.09
N LYS A 127 -5.75 -10.99 -5.58
CA LYS A 127 -5.11 -12.22 -5.06
C LYS A 127 -4.73 -12.07 -3.58
N LEU A 128 -4.26 -10.89 -3.19
CA LEU A 128 -3.95 -10.60 -1.79
C LEU A 128 -5.21 -10.61 -0.90
N SER A 129 -6.35 -10.12 -1.38
CA SER A 129 -7.61 -10.13 -0.63
C SER A 129 -8.14 -11.53 -0.36
N LEU A 130 -7.81 -12.53 -1.18
CA LEU A 130 -8.17 -13.93 -0.94
C LEU A 130 -7.42 -14.54 0.25
N THR A 131 -6.16 -14.16 0.44
CA THR A 131 -5.31 -14.67 1.53
C THR A 131 -5.39 -13.83 2.79
N ARG A 132 -5.82 -12.57 2.68
CA ARG A 132 -5.96 -11.60 3.78
C ARG A 132 -7.36 -10.99 3.79
N SER A 133 -8.37 -11.84 3.73
CA SER A 133 -9.78 -11.43 3.62
C SER A 133 -10.29 -10.62 4.83
N THR A 134 -9.65 -10.75 6.00
CA THR A 134 -9.99 -10.02 7.22
C THR A 134 -9.18 -8.74 7.43
N ASP A 135 -8.27 -8.38 6.53
CA ASP A 135 -7.48 -7.15 6.62
C ASP A 135 -8.24 -6.01 5.89
N PRO A 136 -8.82 -5.05 6.62
CA PRO A 136 -9.59 -3.97 5.99
C PRO A 136 -8.74 -3.11 5.07
N GLN A 137 -7.41 -2.99 5.33
CA GLN A 137 -6.53 -2.17 4.50
C GLN A 137 -6.38 -2.74 3.08
N VAL A 138 -6.42 -4.05 2.92
CA VAL A 138 -6.37 -4.71 1.60
C VAL A 138 -7.60 -4.37 0.78
N TRP A 139 -8.79 -4.40 1.41
CA TRP A 139 -10.04 -4.04 0.76
C TRP A 139 -10.12 -2.56 0.39
N TYR A 140 -9.57 -1.69 1.25
CA TYR A 140 -9.43 -0.28 0.93
C TYR A 140 -8.59 -0.05 -0.33
N TRP A 141 -7.40 -0.66 -0.42
CA TRP A 141 -6.54 -0.54 -1.62
C TRP A 141 -7.19 -1.15 -2.85
N LEU A 142 -7.86 -2.28 -2.72
CA LEU A 142 -8.56 -2.90 -3.84
C LEU A 142 -9.64 -1.95 -4.39
N ALA A 143 -10.42 -1.33 -3.52
CA ALA A 143 -11.43 -0.35 -3.92
C ALA A 143 -10.84 0.86 -4.65
N GLU A 144 -9.73 1.43 -4.15
CA GLU A 144 -9.05 2.56 -4.79
C GLU A 144 -8.57 2.19 -6.21
N ILE A 145 -7.95 1.02 -6.36
CA ILE A 145 -7.46 0.54 -7.67
C ILE A 145 -8.63 0.28 -8.62
N GLN A 146 -9.71 -0.35 -8.14
CA GLN A 146 -10.92 -0.60 -8.92
C GLN A 146 -11.59 0.69 -9.40
N GLY A 147 -11.56 1.75 -8.59
CA GLY A 147 -12.01 3.07 -9.00
C GLY A 147 -11.19 3.62 -10.17
N LEU A 148 -9.86 3.49 -10.12
CA LEU A 148 -8.95 3.90 -11.19
C LEU A 148 -9.11 3.04 -12.45
N ALA A 149 -9.36 1.74 -12.29
CA ALA A 149 -9.65 0.80 -13.37
C ALA A 149 -11.07 0.97 -13.97
N LYS A 150 -11.89 1.87 -13.41
CA LYS A 150 -13.31 2.05 -13.77
C LYS A 150 -14.19 0.82 -13.52
N ASN A 151 -13.74 -0.10 -12.69
CA ASN A 151 -14.52 -1.23 -12.20
C ASN A 151 -15.42 -0.78 -11.04
N ILE A 152 -16.53 -0.10 -11.35
CA ILE A 152 -17.37 0.57 -10.35
C ILE A 152 -18.09 -0.45 -9.46
N ILE A 153 -18.53 -1.56 -10.01
CA ILE A 153 -19.18 -2.63 -9.21
C ILE A 153 -18.17 -3.20 -8.22
N GLY A 154 -16.96 -3.54 -8.67
CA GLY A 154 -15.88 -4.02 -7.82
C GLY A 154 -15.52 -3.03 -6.71
N LEU A 155 -15.40 -1.74 -7.05
CA LEU A 155 -15.16 -0.66 -6.10
C LEU A 155 -16.19 -0.68 -4.96
N HIS A 156 -17.48 -0.74 -5.30
CA HIS A 156 -18.52 -0.75 -4.28
C HIS A 156 -18.49 -2.03 -3.44
N GLN A 157 -18.22 -3.18 -4.04
CA GLN A 157 -18.07 -4.43 -3.30
C GLN A 157 -16.87 -4.40 -2.34
N SER A 158 -15.73 -3.87 -2.78
CA SER A 158 -14.53 -3.78 -1.95
C SER A 158 -14.69 -2.75 -0.83
N ARG A 159 -15.34 -1.61 -1.10
CA ARG A 159 -15.69 -0.64 -0.04
C ARG A 159 -16.65 -1.23 0.98
N ALA A 160 -17.59 -2.06 0.54
CA ALA A 160 -18.52 -2.74 1.44
C ALA A 160 -17.78 -3.68 2.39
N GLU A 161 -16.81 -4.46 1.91
CA GLU A 161 -15.99 -5.31 2.80
C GLU A 161 -15.13 -4.48 3.76
N TYR A 162 -14.50 -3.41 3.29
CA TYR A 162 -13.80 -2.48 4.16
C TYR A 162 -14.67 -1.97 5.31
N PHE A 163 -15.87 -1.47 4.99
CA PHE A 163 -16.80 -0.96 5.99
C PHE A 163 -17.36 -2.07 6.89
N PHE A 164 -17.59 -3.25 6.36
CA PHE A 164 -18.01 -4.41 7.16
C PHE A 164 -16.93 -4.77 8.21
N LEU A 165 -15.68 -4.89 7.79
CA LEU A 165 -14.55 -5.23 8.68
C LEU A 165 -14.23 -4.14 9.69
N THR A 166 -14.59 -2.89 9.41
CA THR A 166 -14.43 -1.77 10.35
C THR A 166 -15.67 -1.50 11.21
N GLY A 167 -16.70 -2.37 11.15
CA GLY A 167 -17.91 -2.25 11.95
C GLY A 167 -18.91 -1.19 11.46
N SER A 168 -18.67 -0.57 10.30
CA SER A 168 -19.55 0.45 9.72
C SER A 168 -20.62 -0.19 8.83
N TYR A 169 -21.48 -1.03 9.42
CA TYR A 169 -22.41 -1.88 8.67
C TYR A 169 -23.39 -1.11 7.80
N ASP A 170 -23.86 0.06 8.21
CA ASP A 170 -24.76 0.90 7.40
C ASP A 170 -24.08 1.35 6.10
N LEU A 171 -22.80 1.73 6.17
CA LEU A 171 -22.03 2.09 4.98
C LEU A 171 -21.76 0.86 4.10
N SER A 172 -21.48 -0.29 4.72
CA SER A 172 -21.34 -1.56 3.99
C SER A 172 -22.60 -1.87 3.18
N ILE A 173 -23.77 -1.86 3.81
CA ILE A 173 -25.06 -2.11 3.16
C ILE A 173 -25.33 -1.10 2.04
N LYS A 174 -25.04 0.17 2.26
CA LYS A 174 -25.19 1.23 1.25
C LYS A 174 -24.36 0.95 0.00
N HIS A 175 -23.09 0.60 0.18
CA HIS A 175 -22.22 0.26 -0.95
C HIS A 175 -22.66 -1.03 -1.66
N LEU A 176 -23.13 -2.05 -0.94
CA LEU A 176 -23.68 -3.26 -1.56
C LEU A 176 -24.93 -2.97 -2.39
N ARG A 177 -25.81 -2.09 -1.92
CA ARG A 177 -27.00 -1.68 -2.70
C ARG A 177 -26.59 -0.98 -4.00
N TRP A 178 -25.62 -0.08 -3.98
CA TRP A 178 -25.12 0.53 -5.22
C TRP A 178 -24.51 -0.50 -6.18
N ALA A 179 -23.75 -1.49 -5.65
CA ALA A 179 -23.25 -2.57 -6.48
C ALA A 179 -24.39 -3.41 -7.09
N LEU A 180 -25.47 -3.62 -6.33
CA LEU A 180 -26.66 -4.36 -6.77
C LEU A 180 -27.40 -3.61 -7.88
N GLU A 181 -27.61 -2.29 -7.74
CA GLU A 181 -28.21 -1.45 -8.79
C GLU A 181 -27.43 -1.52 -10.10
N LEU A 182 -26.10 -1.59 -10.02
CA LEU A 182 -25.21 -1.67 -11.17
C LEU A 182 -25.06 -3.09 -11.75
N SER A 183 -25.48 -4.13 -11.03
CA SER A 183 -25.34 -5.52 -11.49
C SER A 183 -26.27 -5.89 -12.65
N GLY A 184 -27.32 -5.09 -12.89
CA GLY A 184 -28.27 -5.29 -13.99
C GLY A 184 -28.88 -6.69 -13.99
N ASN A 185 -28.85 -7.36 -15.14
CA ASN A 185 -29.43 -8.69 -15.33
C ASN A 185 -28.48 -9.84 -14.95
N ASN A 186 -27.34 -9.56 -14.29
CA ASN A 186 -26.42 -10.61 -13.84
C ASN A 186 -26.93 -11.24 -12.55
N PHE A 187 -27.79 -12.25 -12.68
CA PHE A 187 -28.45 -12.93 -11.55
C PHE A 187 -27.45 -13.48 -10.53
N GLN A 188 -26.38 -14.15 -10.98
CA GLN A 188 -25.40 -14.76 -10.09
C GLN A 188 -24.65 -13.71 -9.27
N LEU A 189 -24.30 -12.59 -9.90
CA LEU A 189 -23.65 -11.46 -9.22
C LEU A 189 -24.61 -10.81 -8.22
N SER A 190 -25.85 -10.56 -8.62
CA SER A 190 -26.88 -9.95 -7.77
C SER A 190 -27.16 -10.79 -6.53
N GLU A 191 -27.28 -12.11 -6.68
CA GLU A 191 -27.48 -13.03 -5.56
C GLU A 191 -26.28 -13.02 -4.59
N SER A 192 -25.06 -13.06 -5.13
CA SER A 192 -23.84 -12.94 -4.32
C SER A 192 -23.81 -11.65 -3.50
N ILE A 193 -24.19 -10.52 -4.11
CA ILE A 193 -24.25 -9.23 -3.40
C ILE A 193 -25.37 -9.24 -2.35
N TYR A 194 -26.52 -9.82 -2.67
CA TYR A 194 -27.66 -9.91 -1.76
C TYR A 194 -27.29 -10.69 -0.48
N ASN A 195 -26.62 -11.82 -0.62
CA ASN A 195 -26.13 -12.62 0.52
C ASN A 195 -25.19 -11.82 1.43
N ARG A 196 -24.40 -10.90 0.86
CA ARG A 196 -23.52 -10.01 1.64
C ARG A 196 -24.32 -8.90 2.35
N VAL A 197 -25.40 -8.39 1.76
CA VAL A 197 -26.33 -7.46 2.43
C VAL A 197 -26.96 -8.14 3.65
N GLU A 198 -27.44 -9.37 3.50
CA GLU A 198 -28.01 -10.17 4.59
C GLU A 198 -26.99 -10.39 5.72
N ARG A 199 -25.73 -10.73 5.37
CA ARG A 199 -24.63 -10.86 6.34
C ARG A 199 -24.42 -9.57 7.13
N ALA A 200 -24.41 -8.43 6.45
CA ALA A 200 -24.18 -7.14 7.07
C ALA A 200 -25.35 -6.71 7.97
N ASN A 201 -26.61 -6.99 7.55
CA ASN A 201 -27.80 -6.75 8.37
C ASN A 201 -27.76 -7.56 9.67
N ARG A 202 -27.47 -8.86 9.57
CA ARG A 202 -27.34 -9.73 10.76
C ARG A 202 -26.25 -9.24 11.72
N ALA A 203 -25.08 -8.89 11.20
CA ALA A 203 -23.99 -8.37 12.03
C ALA A 203 -24.36 -7.04 12.72
N LYS A 204 -25.17 -6.18 12.06
CA LYS A 204 -25.65 -4.94 12.64
C LYS A 204 -26.68 -5.19 13.78
N GLU A 205 -27.52 -6.19 13.65
CA GLU A 205 -28.52 -6.55 14.66
C GLU A 205 -27.86 -7.05 15.94
N TYR A 206 -26.85 -7.90 15.86
CA TYR A 206 -26.07 -8.39 17.01
C TYR A 206 -25.41 -7.28 17.84
N LEU A 207 -25.15 -6.11 17.28
CA LEU A 207 -24.59 -4.98 18.04
C LEU A 207 -25.63 -4.18 18.82
N LYS A 208 -26.93 -4.46 18.65
CA LYS A 208 -28.03 -3.75 19.34
C LYS A 208 -28.49 -4.52 20.59
N GLU A 209 -28.11 -5.79 20.70
CA GLU A 209 -28.33 -6.65 21.87
C GLU A 209 -27.17 -6.49 22.89
#